data_44d9ffc40c6e63bfecccc017e76ad648
#
_entry.id   44d9ffc40c6e63bfecccc017e76ad648
#
_cell.length_a   1.000
_cell.length_b   1.000
_cell.length_c   1.000
_cell.angle_alpha   90.00
_cell.angle_beta   90.00
_cell.angle_gamma   90.00
#
_symmetry.space_group_name_H-M   'P 1'
#
loop_
_entity.id
_entity.type
_entity.pdbx_description
1 polymer ?
#
loop_
_entity_poly.entity_id
_entity_poly.type
_entity_poly.pdbx_seq_one_letter_code
_entity_poly.pdbx_strand_id
1 'polypeptide(L)'
;MKALAIITGVCTMLLGAYGFCVPLRIFLSLGWILGALYLCNGLTLVIGAFQKKKEVWQGVLGGLVAVFGLIMLCNVWLRYLNDMMMAYFVGLSVLACGVCILVAGFNTWKISKGMAVMSIICGVLALLGGIFAFLRPIMTMISVGYIICFNVIIQGVGMIAWGIAYKKTETPAE
;
A
#
# COMPACT_ATOMS: atom_id res chain seq x y z
N MET A 1 12.73 -5.62 -25.21
CA MET A 1 12.49 -5.27 -23.80
C MET A 1 12.27 -3.77 -23.58
N LYS A 2 12.97 -2.86 -24.31
CA LYS A 2 12.84 -1.38 -24.18
C LYS A 2 11.44 -0.87 -24.48
N ALA A 3 10.85 -1.28 -25.62
CA ALA A 3 9.51 -0.85 -26.02
C ALA A 3 8.43 -1.29 -25.02
N LEU A 4 8.58 -2.49 -24.45
CA LEU A 4 7.67 -3.01 -23.41
C LEU A 4 7.72 -2.15 -22.15
N ALA A 5 8.91 -1.75 -21.67
CA ALA A 5 9.05 -0.90 -20.47
C ALA A 5 8.42 0.49 -20.68
N ILE A 6 8.58 1.07 -21.86
CA ILE A 6 7.97 2.37 -22.19
C ILE A 6 6.44 2.25 -22.29
N ILE A 7 5.95 1.22 -23.00
CA ILE A 7 4.51 0.98 -23.17
C ILE A 7 3.86 0.74 -21.79
N THR A 8 4.45 -0.14 -20.98
CA THR A 8 3.94 -0.40 -19.62
C THR A 8 4.00 0.85 -18.74
N GLY A 9 5.07 1.66 -18.82
CA GLY A 9 5.18 2.92 -18.10
C GLY A 9 4.11 3.93 -18.48
N VAL A 10 3.83 4.09 -19.77
CA VAL A 10 2.75 4.96 -20.28
C VAL A 10 1.38 4.45 -19.83
N CYS A 11 1.10 3.15 -19.97
CA CYS A 11 -0.15 2.56 -19.50
C CYS A 11 -0.34 2.75 -17.99
N THR A 12 0.71 2.56 -17.20
CA THR A 12 0.68 2.74 -15.74
C THR A 12 0.40 4.21 -15.38
N MET A 13 1.04 5.15 -16.08
CA MET A 13 0.82 6.58 -15.88
C MET A 13 -0.62 6.99 -16.21
N LEU A 14 -1.19 6.47 -17.33
CA LEU A 14 -2.57 6.73 -17.71
C LEU A 14 -3.57 6.14 -16.70
N LEU A 15 -3.30 4.94 -16.18
CA LEU A 15 -4.10 4.33 -15.13
C LEU A 15 -4.07 5.15 -13.83
N GLY A 16 -2.91 5.67 -13.43
CA GLY A 16 -2.78 6.58 -12.29
C GLY A 16 -3.54 7.89 -12.48
N ALA A 17 -3.46 8.49 -13.68
CA ALA A 17 -4.19 9.70 -14.02
C ALA A 17 -5.73 9.48 -14.02
N TYR A 18 -6.21 8.36 -14.58
CA TYR A 18 -7.61 7.98 -14.51
C TYR A 18 -8.07 7.79 -13.04
N GLY A 19 -7.21 7.19 -12.22
CA GLY A 19 -7.47 6.98 -10.81
C GLY A 19 -7.68 8.26 -10.02
N PHE A 20 -7.04 9.35 -10.41
CA PHE A 20 -7.24 10.66 -9.79
C PHE A 20 -8.69 11.16 -9.91
N CYS A 21 -9.40 10.77 -10.97
CA CYS A 21 -10.82 11.12 -11.14
C CYS A 21 -11.76 10.31 -10.22
N VAL A 22 -11.32 9.11 -9.77
CA VAL A 22 -12.17 8.19 -8.99
C VAL A 22 -11.39 7.51 -7.85
N PRO A 23 -10.80 8.28 -6.91
CA PRO A 23 -9.89 7.75 -5.88
C PRO A 23 -10.56 6.74 -4.94
N LEU A 24 -11.84 6.92 -4.64
CA LEU A 24 -12.60 6.00 -3.82
C LEU A 24 -12.76 4.61 -4.48
N ARG A 25 -12.98 4.57 -5.80
CA ARG A 25 -13.05 3.29 -6.54
C ARG A 25 -11.71 2.56 -6.52
N ILE A 26 -10.61 3.28 -6.61
CA ILE A 26 -9.26 2.68 -6.51
C ILE A 26 -9.05 2.07 -5.13
N PHE A 27 -9.39 2.79 -4.07
CA PHE A 27 -9.30 2.24 -2.72
C PHE A 27 -10.18 0.97 -2.58
N LEU A 28 -11.42 1.01 -3.03
CA LEU A 28 -12.33 -0.14 -2.99
C LEU A 28 -11.86 -1.33 -3.87
N SER A 29 -11.06 -1.08 -4.90
CA SER A 29 -10.45 -2.15 -5.69
C SER A 29 -9.35 -2.91 -4.95
N LEU A 30 -8.76 -2.33 -3.89
CA LEU A 30 -7.78 -3.02 -3.04
C LEU A 30 -8.40 -4.24 -2.34
N GLY A 31 -9.68 -4.19 -1.98
CA GLY A 31 -10.38 -5.33 -1.39
C GLY A 31 -10.40 -6.56 -2.31
N TRP A 32 -10.48 -6.37 -3.64
CA TRP A 32 -10.35 -7.46 -4.61
C TRP A 32 -8.95 -8.06 -4.63
N ILE A 33 -7.93 -7.19 -4.64
CA ILE A 33 -6.52 -7.59 -4.67
C ILE A 33 -6.18 -8.35 -3.38
N LEU A 34 -6.64 -7.85 -2.23
CA LEU A 34 -6.44 -8.50 -0.94
C LEU A 34 -7.15 -9.85 -0.86
N GLY A 35 -8.39 -9.94 -1.33
CA GLY A 35 -9.12 -11.22 -1.41
C GLY A 35 -8.36 -12.26 -2.24
N ALA A 36 -7.84 -11.85 -3.42
CA ALA A 36 -7.00 -12.71 -4.25
C ALA A 36 -5.69 -13.10 -3.57
N LEU A 37 -5.01 -12.16 -2.89
CA LEU A 37 -3.79 -12.44 -2.14
C LEU A 37 -4.02 -13.40 -0.97
N TYR A 38 -5.10 -13.25 -0.20
CA TYR A 38 -5.46 -14.18 0.87
C TYR A 38 -5.73 -15.58 0.31
N LEU A 39 -6.42 -15.66 -0.82
CA LEU A 39 -6.67 -16.95 -1.49
C LEU A 39 -5.37 -17.60 -1.95
N CYS A 40 -4.50 -16.87 -2.62
CA CYS A 40 -3.20 -17.39 -3.07
C CYS A 40 -2.31 -17.81 -1.90
N ASN A 41 -2.21 -16.98 -0.84
CA ASN A 41 -1.43 -17.30 0.35
C ASN A 41 -2.00 -18.52 1.09
N GLY A 42 -3.32 -18.58 1.25
CA GLY A 42 -3.98 -19.73 1.86
C GLY A 42 -3.71 -21.02 1.12
N LEU A 43 -3.84 -21.02 -0.23
CA LEU A 43 -3.51 -22.17 -1.08
C LEU A 43 -2.04 -22.57 -0.96
N THR A 44 -1.12 -21.61 -0.93
CA THR A 44 0.32 -21.87 -0.79
C THR A 44 0.63 -22.55 0.55
N LEU A 45 0.00 -22.11 1.65
CA LEU A 45 0.14 -22.73 2.97
C LEU A 45 -0.44 -24.15 2.99
N VAL A 46 -1.58 -24.39 2.36
CA VAL A 46 -2.19 -25.72 2.25
C VAL A 46 -1.27 -26.66 1.47
N ILE A 47 -0.80 -26.25 0.29
CA ILE A 47 0.12 -27.04 -0.54
C ILE A 47 1.42 -27.33 0.23
N GLY A 48 1.98 -26.34 0.93
CA GLY A 48 3.19 -26.51 1.75
C GLY A 48 3.00 -27.50 2.90
N ALA A 49 1.83 -27.52 3.54
CA ALA A 49 1.50 -28.47 4.60
C ALA A 49 1.39 -29.92 4.06
N PHE A 50 0.83 -30.11 2.86
CA PHE A 50 0.79 -31.42 2.20
C PHE A 50 2.18 -31.96 1.84
N GLN A 51 3.09 -31.08 1.41
CA GLN A 51 4.46 -31.49 1.05
C GLN A 51 5.30 -31.84 2.28
N LYS A 52 5.14 -31.12 3.40
CA LYS A 52 5.98 -31.27 4.61
C LYS A 52 5.36 -32.09 5.72
N LYS A 53 4.41 -32.97 5.50
CA LYS A 53 3.79 -33.96 6.45
C LYS A 53 3.85 -33.64 7.98
N LYS A 54 4.48 -32.54 8.42
CA LYS A 54 4.85 -32.25 9.81
C LYS A 54 4.01 -31.15 10.48
N GLU A 55 3.25 -30.36 9.73
CA GLU A 55 2.55 -29.20 10.32
C GLU A 55 1.09 -29.12 9.86
N VAL A 56 0.28 -30.07 10.33
CA VAL A 56 -1.19 -30.09 10.10
C VAL A 56 -1.82 -28.74 10.46
N TRP A 57 -1.29 -28.05 11.47
CA TRP A 57 -1.75 -26.73 11.90
C TRP A 57 -1.61 -25.65 10.81
N GLN A 58 -0.51 -25.66 10.07
CA GLN A 58 -0.33 -24.72 8.93
C GLN A 58 -1.31 -24.99 7.80
N GLY A 59 -1.64 -26.27 7.56
CA GLY A 59 -2.67 -26.66 6.59
C GLY A 59 -4.06 -26.17 6.97
N VAL A 60 -4.42 -26.27 8.25
CA VAL A 60 -5.72 -25.79 8.78
C VAL A 60 -5.78 -24.25 8.68
N LEU A 61 -4.73 -23.56 9.11
CA LEU A 61 -4.66 -22.09 8.98
C LEU A 61 -4.70 -21.66 7.51
N GLY A 62 -3.96 -22.34 6.64
CA GLY A 62 -3.98 -22.06 5.20
C GLY A 62 -5.37 -22.25 4.60
N GLY A 63 -6.09 -23.33 4.99
CA GLY A 63 -7.47 -23.57 4.59
C GLY A 63 -8.42 -22.47 5.05
N LEU A 64 -8.33 -22.01 6.30
CA LEU A 64 -9.12 -20.90 6.82
C LEU A 64 -8.85 -19.59 6.06
N VAL A 65 -7.59 -19.28 5.81
CA VAL A 65 -7.19 -18.06 5.06
C VAL A 65 -7.68 -18.14 3.61
N ALA A 66 -7.61 -19.30 2.96
CA ALA A 66 -8.11 -19.49 1.59
C ALA A 66 -9.65 -19.34 1.52
N VAL A 67 -10.38 -19.94 2.46
CA VAL A 67 -11.85 -19.80 2.56
C VAL A 67 -12.23 -18.36 2.82
N PHE A 68 -11.52 -17.65 3.71
CA PHE A 68 -11.74 -16.24 3.98
C PHE A 68 -11.52 -15.39 2.72
N GLY A 69 -10.42 -15.63 1.98
CA GLY A 69 -10.15 -14.97 0.70
C GLY A 69 -11.25 -15.21 -0.34
N LEU A 70 -11.75 -16.45 -0.44
CA LEU A 70 -12.85 -16.81 -1.35
C LEU A 70 -14.15 -16.10 -0.98
N ILE A 71 -14.50 -16.08 0.31
CA ILE A 71 -15.71 -15.38 0.81
C ILE A 71 -15.60 -13.87 0.53
N MET A 72 -14.40 -13.28 0.70
CA MET A 72 -14.16 -11.87 0.35
C MET A 72 -14.37 -11.58 -1.14
N LEU A 73 -13.96 -12.49 -2.03
CA LEU A 73 -14.17 -12.33 -3.47
C LEU A 73 -15.65 -12.43 -3.85
N CYS A 74 -16.39 -13.33 -3.21
CA CYS A 74 -17.81 -13.57 -3.52
C CYS A 74 -18.76 -12.58 -2.84
N ASN A 75 -18.39 -12.06 -1.66
CA ASN A 75 -19.31 -11.27 -0.83
C ASN A 75 -18.90 -9.79 -0.77
N VAL A 76 -19.67 -8.94 -1.46
CA VAL A 76 -19.44 -7.48 -1.53
C VAL A 76 -19.50 -6.82 -0.14
N TRP A 77 -20.38 -7.29 0.74
CA TRP A 77 -20.54 -6.74 2.09
C TRP A 77 -19.31 -6.97 2.96
N LEU A 78 -18.77 -8.18 2.93
CA LEU A 78 -17.58 -8.52 3.71
C LEU A 78 -16.35 -7.76 3.22
N ARG A 79 -16.25 -7.54 1.92
CA ARG A 79 -15.21 -6.71 1.32
C ARG A 79 -15.30 -5.26 1.80
N TYR A 80 -16.50 -4.68 1.80
CA TYR A 80 -16.71 -3.31 2.28
C TYR A 80 -16.33 -3.14 3.76
N LEU A 81 -16.65 -4.13 4.58
CA LEU A 81 -16.23 -4.17 5.99
C LEU A 81 -14.71 -4.22 6.13
N ASN A 82 -14.04 -5.04 5.31
CA ASN A 82 -12.58 -5.12 5.31
C ASN A 82 -11.93 -3.80 4.87
N ASP A 83 -12.47 -3.14 3.84
CA ASP A 83 -11.96 -1.85 3.36
C ASP A 83 -12.14 -0.76 4.43
N MET A 84 -13.25 -0.78 5.18
CA MET A 84 -13.43 0.10 6.34
C MET A 84 -12.41 -0.18 7.45
N MET A 85 -12.21 -1.46 7.81
CA MET A 85 -11.20 -1.85 8.79
C MET A 85 -9.80 -1.38 8.37
N MET A 86 -9.45 -1.52 7.08
CA MET A 86 -8.20 -1.00 6.53
C MET A 86 -8.04 0.51 6.74
N ALA A 87 -9.10 1.30 6.53
CA ALA A 87 -9.06 2.74 6.76
C ALA A 87 -8.78 3.08 8.23
N TYR A 88 -9.38 2.34 9.17
CA TYR A 88 -9.10 2.49 10.61
C TYR A 88 -7.66 2.09 10.96
N PHE A 89 -7.12 1.01 10.38
CA PHE A 89 -5.73 0.61 10.58
C PHE A 89 -4.75 1.68 10.04
N VAL A 90 -5.05 2.28 8.91
CA VAL A 90 -4.27 3.42 8.39
C VAL A 90 -4.33 4.60 9.36
N GLY A 91 -5.50 4.97 9.86
CA GLY A 91 -5.64 6.03 10.87
C GLY A 91 -4.83 5.75 12.14
N LEU A 92 -4.89 4.52 12.64
CA LEU A 92 -4.12 4.09 13.81
C LEU A 92 -2.61 4.11 13.56
N SER A 93 -2.16 3.67 12.37
CA SER A 93 -0.74 3.69 12.01
C SER A 93 -0.20 5.13 11.90
N VAL A 94 -0.98 6.05 11.36
CA VAL A 94 -0.61 7.48 11.29
C VAL A 94 -0.50 8.08 12.70
N LEU A 95 -1.42 7.74 13.61
CA LEU A 95 -1.33 8.15 15.01
C LEU A 95 -0.05 7.62 15.67
N ALA A 96 0.23 6.32 15.53
CA ALA A 96 1.44 5.71 16.07
C ALA A 96 2.72 6.37 15.52
N CYS A 97 2.78 6.60 14.20
CA CYS A 97 3.88 7.33 13.58
C CYS A 97 4.01 8.77 14.13
N GLY A 98 2.91 9.48 14.33
CA GLY A 98 2.89 10.81 14.91
C GLY A 98 3.51 10.84 16.30
N VAL A 99 3.16 9.87 17.16
CA VAL A 99 3.78 9.71 18.49
C VAL A 99 5.28 9.44 18.37
N CYS A 100 5.68 8.50 17.50
CA CYS A 100 7.09 8.18 17.30
C CYS A 100 7.92 9.39 16.84
N ILE A 101 7.37 10.18 15.90
CA ILE A 101 8.03 11.41 15.39
C ILE A 101 8.15 12.46 16.49
N LEU A 102 7.15 12.62 17.35
CA LEU A 102 7.22 13.52 18.50
C LEU A 102 8.31 13.10 19.49
N VAL A 103 8.34 11.81 19.86
CA VAL A 103 9.37 11.29 20.76
C VAL A 103 10.76 11.46 20.17
N ALA A 104 10.91 11.18 18.87
CA ALA A 104 12.18 11.41 18.17
C ALA A 104 12.56 12.90 18.15
N GLY A 105 11.60 13.80 17.95
CA GLY A 105 11.81 15.25 18.00
C GLY A 105 12.33 15.73 19.37
N PHE A 106 11.74 15.24 20.46
CA PHE A 106 12.22 15.55 21.82
C PHE A 106 13.63 15.02 22.08
N ASN A 107 13.96 13.83 21.60
CA ASN A 107 15.31 13.26 21.76
C ASN A 107 16.36 14.04 20.95
N THR A 108 15.98 14.51 19.77
CA THR A 108 16.87 15.27 18.87
C THR A 108 17.11 16.71 19.34
N TRP A 109 16.32 17.20 20.32
CA TRP A 109 16.46 18.55 20.87
C TRP A 109 17.85 18.85 21.41
N LYS A 110 18.50 17.81 21.97
CA LYS A 110 19.86 17.91 22.53
C LYS A 110 20.97 18.01 21.47
N ILE A 111 20.68 17.57 20.22
CA ILE A 111 21.68 17.48 19.14
C ILE A 111 21.53 18.69 18.19
N SER A 112 20.29 18.99 17.77
CA SER A 112 20.02 20.04 16.79
C SER A 112 18.62 20.62 17.02
N LYS A 113 18.57 21.89 17.45
CA LYS A 113 17.30 22.60 17.74
C LYS A 113 16.42 22.75 16.50
N GLY A 114 17.00 23.00 15.32
CA GLY A 114 16.24 23.18 14.07
C GLY A 114 15.53 21.91 13.62
N MET A 115 16.23 20.77 13.62
CA MET A 115 15.64 19.48 13.26
C MET A 115 14.59 19.01 14.28
N ALA A 116 14.81 19.28 15.58
CA ALA A 116 13.86 18.95 16.62
C ALA A 116 12.54 19.70 16.46
N VAL A 117 12.57 21.00 16.17
CA VAL A 117 11.38 21.84 15.95
C VAL A 117 10.59 21.32 14.73
N MET A 118 11.27 21.04 13.61
CA MET A 118 10.62 20.47 12.42
C MET A 118 9.96 19.11 12.71
N SER A 119 10.65 18.23 13.44
CA SER A 119 10.09 16.92 13.83
C SER A 119 8.87 17.08 14.75
N ILE A 120 8.89 18.01 15.70
CA ILE A 120 7.75 18.24 16.61
C ILE A 120 6.55 18.76 15.80
N ILE A 121 6.75 19.72 14.89
CA ILE A 121 5.68 20.25 14.04
C ILE A 121 5.09 19.11 13.18
N CYS A 122 5.92 18.31 12.51
CA CYS A 122 5.47 17.18 11.72
C CYS A 122 4.74 16.12 12.58
N GLY A 123 5.22 15.84 13.78
CA GLY A 123 4.59 14.91 14.71
C GLY A 123 3.21 15.37 15.17
N VAL A 124 3.05 16.66 15.49
CA VAL A 124 1.75 17.26 15.85
C VAL A 124 0.79 17.21 14.66
N LEU A 125 1.25 17.57 13.46
CA LEU A 125 0.42 17.48 12.24
C LEU A 125 0.00 16.02 11.94
N ALA A 126 0.90 15.06 12.13
CA ALA A 126 0.60 13.65 11.96
C ALA A 126 -0.43 13.16 12.99
N LEU A 127 -0.34 13.60 14.26
CA LEU A 127 -1.33 13.26 15.28
C LEU A 127 -2.72 13.83 14.93
N LEU A 128 -2.79 15.11 14.56
CA LEU A 128 -4.05 15.72 14.14
C LEU A 128 -4.64 15.01 12.92
N GLY A 129 -3.80 14.70 11.93
CA GLY A 129 -4.19 13.92 10.75
C GLY A 129 -4.70 12.53 11.10
N GLY A 130 -4.05 11.82 12.02
CA GLY A 130 -4.45 10.50 12.48
C GLY A 130 -5.78 10.52 13.25
N ILE A 131 -6.01 11.50 14.12
CA ILE A 131 -7.29 11.69 14.80
C ILE A 131 -8.39 11.97 13.77
N PHE A 132 -8.14 12.86 12.82
CA PHE A 132 -9.11 13.17 11.76
C PHE A 132 -9.41 11.94 10.89
N ALA A 133 -8.39 11.15 10.57
CA ALA A 133 -8.53 9.91 9.82
C ALA A 133 -9.40 8.87 10.56
N PHE A 134 -9.27 8.80 11.88
CA PHE A 134 -10.07 7.92 12.72
C PHE A 134 -11.54 8.35 12.80
N LEU A 135 -11.77 9.66 12.88
CA LEU A 135 -13.14 10.23 12.96
C LEU A 135 -13.90 10.16 11.62
N ARG A 136 -13.18 10.18 10.50
CA ARG A 136 -13.77 10.23 9.16
C ARG A 136 -13.14 9.18 8.23
N PRO A 137 -13.48 7.87 8.39
CA PRO A 137 -12.84 6.78 7.62
C PRO A 137 -13.03 6.94 6.10
N ILE A 138 -14.18 7.48 5.65
CA ILE A 138 -14.43 7.70 4.20
C ILE A 138 -13.43 8.73 3.62
N MET A 139 -13.13 9.79 4.35
CA MET A 139 -12.11 10.78 3.92
C MET A 139 -10.72 10.15 3.88
N THR A 140 -10.42 9.25 4.80
CA THR A 140 -9.18 8.48 4.82
C THR A 140 -9.07 7.57 3.60
N MET A 141 -10.15 6.86 3.23
CA MET A 141 -10.19 6.04 2.01
C MET A 141 -9.88 6.86 0.75
N ILE A 142 -10.47 8.05 0.64
CA ILE A 142 -10.25 8.96 -0.49
C ILE A 142 -8.79 9.45 -0.49
N SER A 143 -8.25 9.86 0.66
CA SER A 143 -6.87 10.33 0.78
C SER A 143 -5.85 9.23 0.42
N VAL A 144 -6.07 8.00 0.91
CA VAL A 144 -5.23 6.84 0.56
C VAL A 144 -5.34 6.52 -0.93
N GLY A 145 -6.55 6.62 -1.50
CA GLY A 145 -6.76 6.48 -2.94
C GLY A 145 -5.90 7.46 -3.75
N TYR A 146 -5.84 8.73 -3.37
CA TYR A 146 -4.98 9.74 -4.02
C TYR A 146 -3.49 9.41 -3.87
N ILE A 147 -3.06 8.96 -2.69
CA ILE A 147 -1.65 8.56 -2.46
C ILE A 147 -1.27 7.39 -3.38
N ILE A 148 -2.15 6.41 -3.53
CA ILE A 148 -1.94 5.27 -4.43
C ILE A 148 -1.82 5.74 -5.87
N CYS A 149 -2.73 6.60 -6.34
CA CYS A 149 -2.69 7.15 -7.70
C CYS A 149 -1.38 7.91 -7.96
N PHE A 150 -0.94 8.73 -7.00
CA PHE A 150 0.32 9.45 -7.11
C PHE A 150 1.52 8.52 -7.19
N ASN A 151 1.57 7.47 -6.37
CA ASN A 151 2.60 6.44 -6.45
C ASN A 151 2.61 5.72 -7.79
N VAL A 152 1.43 5.37 -8.33
CA VAL A 152 1.31 4.71 -9.64
C VAL A 152 1.84 5.61 -10.77
N ILE A 153 1.57 6.93 -10.71
CA ILE A 153 2.11 7.89 -11.68
C ILE A 153 3.64 7.95 -11.58
N ILE A 154 4.20 8.06 -10.36
CA ILE A 154 5.65 8.10 -10.15
C ILE A 154 6.31 6.83 -10.69
N GLN A 155 5.73 5.66 -10.42
CA GLN A 155 6.23 4.38 -10.93
C GLN A 155 6.18 4.33 -12.46
N GLY A 156 5.11 4.84 -13.08
CA GLY A 156 4.99 4.95 -14.54
C GLY A 156 6.11 5.82 -15.13
N VAL A 157 6.35 6.99 -14.55
CA VAL A 157 7.47 7.88 -14.93
C VAL A 157 8.83 7.20 -14.74
N GLY A 158 9.01 6.50 -13.62
CA GLY A 158 10.23 5.74 -13.33
C GLY A 158 10.50 4.65 -14.37
N MET A 159 9.46 3.90 -14.79
CA MET A 159 9.59 2.88 -15.85
C MET A 159 9.96 3.49 -17.20
N ILE A 160 9.39 4.64 -17.55
CA ILE A 160 9.72 5.36 -18.79
C ILE A 160 11.19 5.84 -18.73
N ALA A 161 11.59 6.48 -17.62
CA ALA A 161 12.95 6.96 -17.41
C ALA A 161 13.97 5.81 -17.49
N TRP A 162 13.66 4.67 -16.85
CA TRP A 162 14.49 3.48 -16.91
C TRP A 162 14.59 2.91 -18.34
N GLY A 163 13.46 2.83 -19.06
CA GLY A 163 13.42 2.38 -20.45
C GLY A 163 14.25 3.26 -21.40
N ILE A 164 14.35 4.58 -21.14
CA ILE A 164 15.16 5.53 -21.89
C ILE A 164 16.64 5.42 -21.49
N ALA A 165 16.92 5.31 -20.17
CA ALA A 165 18.30 5.21 -19.65
C ALA A 165 19.01 3.94 -20.13
N TYR A 166 18.28 2.83 -20.27
CA TYR A 166 18.81 1.56 -20.77
C TYR A 166 19.34 1.66 -22.22
N LYS A 167 18.92 2.66 -22.98
CA LYS A 167 19.41 2.94 -24.35
C LYS A 167 20.85 3.45 -24.35
N LYS A 168 21.30 4.10 -23.26
CA LYS A 168 22.60 4.76 -23.18
C LYS A 168 23.75 3.78 -22.90
N THR A 169 23.44 2.60 -22.35
CA THR A 169 24.45 1.61 -21.94
C THR A 169 24.79 0.59 -23.03
N GLU A 170 24.02 0.53 -24.12
CA GLU A 170 24.23 -0.42 -25.22
C GLU A 170 24.86 0.18 -26.48
N THR A 171 25.36 1.43 -26.43
CA THR A 171 26.23 1.97 -27.49
C THR A 171 27.67 1.73 -27.03
N PRO A 172 28.37 0.69 -27.54
CA PRO A 172 29.80 0.60 -27.35
C PRO A 172 30.39 1.78 -28.12
N ALA A 173 31.35 2.47 -27.49
CA ALA A 173 32.21 3.38 -28.18
C ALA A 173 33.00 2.58 -29.25
N GLU A 174 32.68 2.75 -30.54
CA GLU A 174 33.57 2.52 -31.66
C GLU A 174 34.45 3.75 -31.84
#